data_3323efb7ee4fa141bf8ec5fa73ebea67
#
_entry.id   3323efb7ee4fa141bf8ec5fa73ebea67
#
_cell.length_a   1.000
_cell.length_b   1.000
_cell.length_c   1.000
_cell.angle_alpha   90.00
_cell.angle_beta   90.00
_cell.angle_gamma   90.00
#
_symmetry.space_group_name_H-M   'P 1'
#
loop_
_entity.id
_entity.type
_entity.pdbx_description
1 polymer ?
#
loop_
_entity_poly.entity_id
_entity_poly.type
_entity_poly.pdbx_seq_one_letter_code
_entity_poly.pdbx_strand_id
1 'polypeptide(L)'
;MELEGKKIIVTGGGSGIAAGCVRGYVRAGAQVVFCDVNDEGGKATETEANAQENATGKATYFHCDITDKTAVQEFFAKAIELMGGLDVLANIAGVERNKPAEDFVKDDIDFVFGVNFNGTVWTNQEAYKYFKANGIEGAIINYASDTGLTGMPNGAIYASSKAAVLGWTRTIAMDWARESNVRCNCVNPSIKTPMYKYWLETADPAVVEAYKASLKQQFPIDGDMGEVDTDLVPVMVFLASDGARYINGQTICVNGGLVMVR
;
A
#
# COMPACT_ATOMS: atom_id res chain seq x y z
N MET A 1 2.03 15.63 16.90
CA MET A 1 2.56 14.59 15.98
C MET A 1 2.01 14.85 14.60
N GLU A 2 2.67 14.35 13.54
CA GLU A 2 2.31 14.70 12.15
C GLU A 2 0.90 14.24 11.74
N LEU A 3 0.37 13.19 12.36
CA LEU A 3 -0.94 12.60 12.07
C LEU A 3 -1.87 12.57 13.30
N GLU A 4 -1.64 13.45 14.26
CA GLU A 4 -2.48 13.56 15.46
C GLU A 4 -3.95 13.71 15.10
N GLY A 5 -4.79 12.77 15.57
CA GLY A 5 -6.23 12.74 15.30
C GLY A 5 -6.66 12.31 13.89
N LYS A 6 -5.75 12.06 12.95
CA LYS A 6 -6.10 11.54 11.62
C LYS A 6 -6.66 10.11 11.73
N LYS A 7 -7.66 9.81 10.93
CA LYS A 7 -8.38 8.55 10.85
C LYS A 7 -8.02 7.86 9.55
N ILE A 8 -7.33 6.72 9.63
CA ILE A 8 -6.70 6.08 8.49
C ILE A 8 -7.20 4.64 8.35
N ILE A 9 -7.65 4.28 7.15
CA ILE A 9 -7.88 2.88 6.76
C ILE A 9 -6.65 2.38 5.99
N VAL A 10 -6.15 1.18 6.35
CA VAL A 10 -5.06 0.48 5.66
C VAL A 10 -5.53 -0.90 5.20
N THR A 11 -5.26 -1.27 3.93
CA THR A 11 -5.52 -2.61 3.43
C THR A 11 -4.25 -3.45 3.38
N GLY A 12 -4.35 -4.76 3.64
CA GLY A 12 -3.21 -5.68 3.62
C GLY A 12 -2.30 -5.57 4.85
N GLY A 13 -2.83 -5.07 5.99
CA GLY A 13 -2.04 -4.72 7.17
C GLY A 13 -1.53 -5.90 7.99
N GLY A 14 -1.80 -7.14 7.59
CA GLY A 14 -1.37 -8.34 8.32
C GLY A 14 0.10 -8.71 8.14
N SER A 15 0.83 -8.09 7.20
CA SER A 15 2.24 -8.39 6.98
C SER A 15 2.98 -7.31 6.19
N GLY A 16 4.30 -7.47 6.07
CA GLY A 16 5.16 -6.74 5.13
C GLY A 16 5.09 -5.23 5.23
N ILE A 17 4.99 -4.59 4.09
CA ILE A 17 4.98 -3.13 3.94
C ILE A 17 3.79 -2.51 4.69
N ALA A 18 2.60 -3.08 4.54
CA ALA A 18 1.40 -2.52 5.13
C ALA A 18 1.42 -2.60 6.66
N ALA A 19 1.91 -3.70 7.24
CA ALA A 19 2.12 -3.82 8.68
C ALA A 19 3.08 -2.73 9.21
N GLY A 20 4.18 -2.46 8.49
CA GLY A 20 5.08 -1.35 8.81
C GLY A 20 4.39 0.02 8.74
N CYS A 21 3.57 0.25 7.71
CA CYS A 21 2.78 1.48 7.60
C CYS A 21 1.76 1.63 8.76
N VAL A 22 1.08 0.56 9.17
CA VAL A 22 0.19 0.58 10.34
C VAL A 22 0.95 1.04 11.58
N ARG A 23 2.10 0.41 11.88
CA ARG A 23 2.95 0.84 13.01
C ARG A 23 3.41 2.28 12.89
N GLY A 24 3.82 2.69 11.70
CA GLY A 24 4.27 4.06 11.44
C GLY A 24 3.19 5.12 11.63
N TYR A 25 1.98 4.88 11.16
CA TYR A 25 0.85 5.77 11.34
C TYR A 25 0.44 5.90 12.81
N VAL A 26 0.42 4.78 13.55
CA VAL A 26 0.15 4.78 15.00
C VAL A 26 1.22 5.59 15.75
N ARG A 27 2.49 5.40 15.40
CA ARG A 27 3.61 6.18 15.98
C ARG A 27 3.50 7.67 15.66
N ALA A 28 2.94 8.03 14.50
CA ALA A 28 2.68 9.42 14.11
C ALA A 28 1.40 10.02 14.74
N GLY A 29 0.63 9.26 15.52
CA GLY A 29 -0.54 9.73 16.29
C GLY A 29 -1.90 9.46 15.65
N ALA A 30 -1.95 8.68 14.56
CA ALA A 30 -3.21 8.38 13.87
C ALA A 30 -4.03 7.29 14.57
N GLN A 31 -5.36 7.38 14.42
CA GLN A 31 -6.25 6.25 14.61
C GLN A 31 -6.28 5.42 13.32
N VAL A 32 -5.88 4.16 13.41
CA VAL A 32 -5.75 3.28 12.25
C VAL A 32 -6.70 2.10 12.37
N VAL A 33 -7.55 1.91 11.39
CA VAL A 33 -8.28 0.65 11.22
C VAL A 33 -7.72 -0.03 9.97
N PHE A 34 -7.38 -1.30 10.08
CA PHE A 34 -6.80 -2.01 8.96
C PHE A 34 -7.39 -3.40 8.77
N CYS A 35 -7.27 -3.92 7.56
CA CYS A 35 -7.76 -5.24 7.23
C CYS A 35 -6.71 -6.11 6.54
N ASP A 36 -6.92 -7.42 6.68
CA ASP A 36 -6.23 -8.48 5.96
C ASP A 36 -7.09 -9.74 5.95
N VAL A 37 -6.78 -10.70 5.09
CA VAL A 37 -7.37 -12.05 5.11
C VAL A 37 -6.62 -12.97 6.09
N ASN A 38 -5.40 -12.60 6.48
CA ASN A 38 -4.57 -13.32 7.46
C ASN A 38 -4.85 -12.81 8.87
N ASP A 39 -5.73 -13.52 9.59
CA ASP A 39 -6.13 -13.15 10.95
C ASP A 39 -4.97 -13.18 11.95
N GLU A 40 -4.05 -14.13 11.83
CA GLU A 40 -2.90 -14.24 12.72
C GLU A 40 -1.97 -13.02 12.54
N GLY A 41 -1.60 -12.72 11.29
CA GLY A 41 -0.79 -11.56 10.97
C GLY A 41 -1.47 -10.24 11.35
N GLY A 42 -2.78 -10.13 11.12
CA GLY A 42 -3.56 -8.95 11.51
C GLY A 42 -3.51 -8.68 13.01
N LYS A 43 -3.78 -9.70 13.83
CA LYS A 43 -3.72 -9.59 15.31
C LYS A 43 -2.31 -9.32 15.83
N ALA A 44 -1.28 -9.90 15.20
CA ALA A 44 0.10 -9.62 15.53
C ALA A 44 0.45 -8.16 15.27
N THR A 45 0.12 -7.64 14.08
CA THR A 45 0.34 -6.23 13.71
C THR A 45 -0.41 -5.27 14.65
N GLU A 46 -1.66 -5.58 15.00
CA GLU A 46 -2.43 -4.78 15.98
C GLU A 46 -1.73 -4.70 17.33
N THR A 47 -1.28 -5.85 17.84
CA THR A 47 -0.56 -5.95 19.10
C THR A 47 0.74 -5.14 19.06
N GLU A 48 1.57 -5.35 18.04
CA GLU A 48 2.84 -4.65 17.86
C GLU A 48 2.64 -3.11 17.73
N ALA A 49 1.67 -2.69 16.94
CA ALA A 49 1.39 -1.28 16.74
C ALA A 49 0.96 -0.58 18.02
N ASN A 50 0.12 -1.24 18.82
CA ASN A 50 -0.39 -0.69 20.08
C ASN A 50 0.58 -0.80 21.27
N ALA A 51 1.63 -1.63 21.16
CA ALA A 51 2.66 -1.78 22.19
C ALA A 51 3.83 -0.81 22.04
N GLN A 52 3.85 0.06 21.01
CA GLN A 52 4.93 1.01 20.78
C GLN A 52 4.98 2.06 21.91
N GLU A 53 6.16 2.22 22.51
CA GLU A 53 6.40 3.30 23.50
C GLU A 53 6.17 4.68 22.89
N ASN A 54 5.51 5.56 23.62
CA ASN A 54 5.18 6.94 23.22
C ASN A 54 4.28 7.08 21.97
N ALA A 55 3.66 6.02 21.48
CA ALA A 55 2.64 6.14 20.45
C ALA A 55 1.34 6.68 21.06
N THR A 56 0.77 7.72 20.47
CA THR A 56 -0.53 8.29 20.88
C THR A 56 -1.68 7.80 20.00
N GLY A 57 -1.33 7.21 18.86
CA GLY A 57 -2.30 6.58 17.96
C GLY A 57 -2.74 5.19 18.44
N LYS A 58 -3.68 4.61 17.72
CA LYS A 58 -4.20 3.27 18.00
C LYS A 58 -4.48 2.51 16.70
N ALA A 59 -4.17 1.22 16.68
CA ALA A 59 -4.55 0.31 15.59
C ALA A 59 -5.69 -0.62 16.02
N THR A 60 -6.58 -0.95 15.07
CA THR A 60 -7.60 -1.99 15.24
C THR A 60 -7.69 -2.83 13.97
N TYR A 61 -7.62 -4.14 14.11
CA TYR A 61 -7.68 -5.11 13.02
C TYR A 61 -9.12 -5.58 12.76
N PHE A 62 -9.45 -5.77 11.47
CA PHE A 62 -10.64 -6.50 11.02
C PHE A 62 -10.28 -7.47 9.89
N HIS A 63 -10.90 -8.64 9.88
CA HIS A 63 -10.85 -9.53 8.72
C HIS A 63 -11.64 -8.92 7.56
N CYS A 64 -11.03 -8.84 6.36
CA CYS A 64 -11.72 -8.46 5.13
C CYS A 64 -10.95 -8.96 3.90
N ASP A 65 -11.65 -9.68 3.04
CA ASP A 65 -11.19 -9.96 1.67
C ASP A 65 -11.62 -8.79 0.77
N ILE A 66 -10.66 -8.01 0.30
CA ILE A 66 -10.95 -6.84 -0.56
C ILE A 66 -11.40 -7.22 -1.98
N THR A 67 -11.35 -8.49 -2.36
CA THR A 67 -11.91 -8.95 -3.63
C THR A 67 -13.43 -9.06 -3.59
N ASP A 68 -14.02 -9.16 -2.39
CA ASP A 68 -15.46 -9.10 -2.16
C ASP A 68 -15.91 -7.66 -1.88
N LYS A 69 -16.63 -7.10 -2.84
CA LYS A 69 -17.14 -5.72 -2.74
C LYS A 69 -18.09 -5.52 -1.55
N THR A 70 -18.87 -6.53 -1.19
CA THR A 70 -19.80 -6.46 -0.05
C THR A 70 -19.02 -6.46 1.26
N ALA A 71 -18.01 -7.32 1.39
CA ALA A 71 -17.13 -7.33 2.55
C ALA A 71 -16.39 -5.99 2.72
N VAL A 72 -15.94 -5.37 1.62
CA VAL A 72 -15.35 -4.02 1.64
C VAL A 72 -16.32 -2.97 2.18
N GLN A 73 -17.58 -2.99 1.73
CA GLN A 73 -18.61 -2.03 2.20
C GLN A 73 -18.87 -2.19 3.71
N GLU A 74 -19.02 -3.42 4.19
CA GLU A 74 -19.22 -3.70 5.62
C GLU A 74 -17.99 -3.31 6.46
N PHE A 75 -16.78 -3.58 5.96
CA PHE A 75 -15.54 -3.19 6.62
C PHE A 75 -15.43 -1.67 6.75
N PHE A 76 -15.66 -0.91 5.67
CA PHE A 76 -15.62 0.55 5.71
C PHE A 76 -16.66 1.13 6.68
N ALA A 77 -17.88 0.60 6.69
CA ALA A 77 -18.92 1.06 7.63
C ALA A 77 -18.47 0.88 9.09
N LYS A 78 -17.97 -0.31 9.45
CA LYS A 78 -17.46 -0.61 10.80
C LYS A 78 -16.24 0.25 11.16
N ALA A 79 -15.31 0.41 10.24
CA ALA A 79 -14.10 1.20 10.46
C ALA A 79 -14.41 2.68 10.70
N ILE A 80 -15.30 3.26 9.88
CA ILE A 80 -15.72 4.64 10.00
C ILE A 80 -16.50 4.88 11.29
N GLU A 81 -17.40 3.98 11.66
CA GLU A 81 -18.14 4.04 12.93
C GLU A 81 -17.18 4.02 14.11
N LEU A 82 -16.21 3.09 14.14
CA LEU A 82 -15.26 2.94 15.22
C LEU A 82 -14.37 4.18 15.40
N MET A 83 -13.90 4.76 14.31
CA MET A 83 -13.03 5.95 14.35
C MET A 83 -13.82 7.26 14.45
N GLY A 84 -15.12 7.24 14.20
CA GLY A 84 -15.96 8.44 14.06
C GLY A 84 -15.59 9.28 12.83
N GLY A 85 -15.10 8.65 11.76
CA GLY A 85 -14.76 9.30 10.49
C GLY A 85 -13.66 8.61 9.71
N LEU A 86 -13.25 9.24 8.59
CA LEU A 86 -12.16 8.82 7.73
C LEU A 86 -11.49 10.04 7.09
N ASP A 87 -10.17 10.11 7.13
CA ASP A 87 -9.35 11.16 6.49
C ASP A 87 -8.46 10.60 5.38
N VAL A 88 -7.95 9.36 5.56
CA VAL A 88 -6.97 8.77 4.64
C VAL A 88 -7.28 7.30 4.38
N LEU A 89 -7.17 6.90 3.12
CA LEU A 89 -7.07 5.51 2.70
C LEU A 89 -5.65 5.21 2.22
N ALA A 90 -4.94 4.29 2.88
CA ALA A 90 -3.69 3.69 2.40
C ALA A 90 -3.98 2.29 1.86
N ASN A 91 -4.08 2.18 0.54
CA ASN A 91 -4.51 0.98 -0.16
C ASN A 91 -3.30 0.17 -0.62
N ILE A 92 -2.78 -0.69 0.27
CA ILE A 92 -1.47 -1.33 0.14
C ILE A 92 -1.59 -2.81 -0.24
N ALA A 93 -2.71 -3.48 0.05
CA ALA A 93 -2.90 -4.89 -0.24
C ALA A 93 -2.52 -5.24 -1.69
N GLY A 94 -1.81 -6.33 -1.85
CA GLY A 94 -1.40 -6.79 -3.16
C GLY A 94 -0.78 -8.17 -3.11
N VAL A 95 -0.93 -8.88 -4.22
CA VAL A 95 -0.42 -10.24 -4.42
C VAL A 95 0.32 -10.34 -5.75
N GLU A 96 1.19 -11.32 -5.84
CA GLU A 96 2.01 -11.58 -7.01
C GLU A 96 1.95 -13.06 -7.41
N ARG A 97 1.96 -13.33 -8.70
CA ARG A 97 2.19 -14.66 -9.28
C ARG A 97 3.15 -14.52 -10.45
N ASN A 98 4.19 -15.33 -10.43
CA ASN A 98 5.27 -15.32 -11.41
C ASN A 98 5.34 -16.64 -12.17
N LYS A 99 5.24 -16.57 -13.50
CA LYS A 99 5.47 -17.67 -14.42
C LYS A 99 5.63 -17.13 -15.86
N PRO A 100 6.13 -17.92 -16.83
CA PRO A 100 6.15 -17.53 -18.24
C PRO A 100 4.78 -17.01 -18.70
N ALA A 101 4.78 -15.99 -19.56
CA ALA A 101 3.55 -15.30 -19.94
C ALA A 101 2.52 -16.21 -20.61
N GLU A 102 2.98 -17.20 -21.38
CA GLU A 102 2.16 -18.21 -22.06
C GLU A 102 1.49 -19.24 -21.11
N ASP A 103 2.00 -19.37 -19.88
CA ASP A 103 1.54 -20.36 -18.91
C ASP A 103 0.48 -19.82 -17.94
N PHE A 104 0.14 -18.53 -18.03
CA PHE A 104 -0.90 -17.96 -17.18
C PHE A 104 -2.28 -18.47 -17.58
N VAL A 105 -3.03 -18.92 -16.58
CA VAL A 105 -4.42 -19.35 -16.73
C VAL A 105 -5.38 -18.29 -16.17
N LYS A 106 -6.67 -18.43 -16.49
CA LYS A 106 -7.70 -17.50 -16.05
C LYS A 106 -7.70 -17.26 -14.52
N ASP A 107 -7.51 -18.31 -13.75
CA ASP A 107 -7.51 -18.22 -12.28
C ASP A 107 -6.35 -17.37 -11.72
N ASP A 108 -5.21 -17.36 -12.40
CA ASP A 108 -4.09 -16.48 -12.03
C ASP A 108 -4.43 -15.02 -12.30
N ILE A 109 -5.06 -14.75 -13.44
CA ILE A 109 -5.49 -13.41 -13.85
C ILE A 109 -6.55 -12.90 -12.86
N ASP A 110 -7.59 -13.69 -12.63
CA ASP A 110 -8.68 -13.35 -11.71
C ASP A 110 -8.16 -13.09 -10.29
N PHE A 111 -7.25 -13.91 -9.79
CA PHE A 111 -6.66 -13.74 -8.48
C PHE A 111 -5.85 -12.45 -8.37
N VAL A 112 -4.90 -12.23 -9.28
CA VAL A 112 -4.00 -11.07 -9.19
C VAL A 112 -4.75 -9.76 -9.47
N PHE A 113 -5.60 -9.72 -10.50
CA PHE A 113 -6.42 -8.54 -10.79
C PHE A 113 -7.51 -8.34 -9.74
N GLY A 114 -8.08 -9.42 -9.20
CA GLY A 114 -9.07 -9.38 -8.12
C GLY A 114 -8.55 -8.58 -6.93
N VAL A 115 -7.36 -8.92 -6.44
CA VAL A 115 -6.75 -8.21 -5.30
C VAL A 115 -6.18 -6.86 -5.71
N ASN A 116 -5.25 -6.84 -6.69
CA ASN A 116 -4.43 -5.66 -6.96
C ASN A 116 -5.22 -4.51 -7.60
N PHE A 117 -6.19 -4.82 -8.45
CA PHE A 117 -6.94 -3.80 -9.19
C PHE A 117 -8.40 -3.68 -8.71
N ASN A 118 -9.19 -4.76 -8.75
CA ASN A 118 -10.59 -4.66 -8.37
C ASN A 118 -10.75 -4.25 -6.89
N GLY A 119 -9.96 -4.88 -5.98
CA GLY A 119 -9.92 -4.49 -4.57
C GLY A 119 -9.52 -3.03 -4.37
N THR A 120 -8.53 -2.54 -5.13
CA THR A 120 -8.16 -1.11 -5.16
C THR A 120 -9.34 -0.24 -5.58
N VAL A 121 -10.07 -0.64 -6.63
CA VAL A 121 -11.23 0.13 -7.11
C VAL A 121 -12.34 0.17 -6.05
N TRP A 122 -12.67 -0.98 -5.44
CA TRP A 122 -13.74 -1.05 -4.43
C TRP A 122 -13.44 -0.20 -3.20
N THR A 123 -12.22 -0.30 -2.65
CA THR A 123 -11.81 0.47 -1.48
C THR A 123 -11.73 1.96 -1.77
N ASN A 124 -11.20 2.36 -2.94
CA ASN A 124 -11.17 3.76 -3.38
C ASN A 124 -12.58 4.35 -3.50
N GLN A 125 -13.53 3.57 -4.06
CA GLN A 125 -14.92 4.00 -4.21
C GLN A 125 -15.59 4.24 -2.85
N GLU A 126 -15.40 3.34 -1.88
CA GLU A 126 -16.03 3.51 -0.56
C GLU A 126 -15.42 4.70 0.20
N ALA A 127 -14.09 4.89 0.14
CA ALA A 127 -13.44 6.07 0.72
C ALA A 127 -13.97 7.36 0.08
N TYR A 128 -14.01 7.44 -1.24
CA TYR A 128 -14.47 8.63 -1.94
C TYR A 128 -15.93 8.96 -1.68
N LYS A 129 -16.81 7.95 -1.66
CA LYS A 129 -18.23 8.16 -1.30
C LYS A 129 -18.38 8.81 0.08
N TYR A 130 -17.59 8.32 1.04
CA TYR A 130 -17.58 8.90 2.38
C TYR A 130 -17.07 10.35 2.38
N PHE A 131 -15.93 10.61 1.75
CA PHE A 131 -15.34 11.94 1.67
C PHE A 131 -16.31 12.96 1.04
N LYS A 132 -16.88 12.60 -0.11
CA LYS A 132 -17.83 13.45 -0.83
C LYS A 132 -19.09 13.74 -0.01
N ALA A 133 -19.68 12.72 0.62
CA ALA A 133 -20.91 12.85 1.39
C ALA A 133 -20.73 13.71 2.65
N ASN A 134 -19.53 13.80 3.19
CA ASN A 134 -19.23 14.52 4.44
C ASN A 134 -18.41 15.80 4.23
N GLY A 135 -18.09 16.17 2.99
CA GLY A 135 -17.27 17.36 2.67
C GLY A 135 -15.83 17.25 3.17
N ILE A 136 -15.26 16.06 3.18
CA ILE A 136 -13.88 15.81 3.64
C ILE A 136 -12.91 15.92 2.47
N GLU A 137 -11.89 16.77 2.60
CA GLU A 137 -10.74 16.85 1.68
C GLU A 137 -9.79 15.67 1.95
N GLY A 138 -10.23 14.45 1.64
CA GLY A 138 -9.54 13.22 1.97
C GLY A 138 -8.31 12.94 1.13
N ALA A 139 -7.53 11.93 1.56
CA ALA A 139 -6.37 11.43 0.83
C ALA A 139 -6.49 9.94 0.53
N ILE A 140 -6.20 9.57 -0.71
CA ILE A 140 -6.07 8.18 -1.15
C ILE A 140 -4.63 7.95 -1.60
N ILE A 141 -3.97 6.95 -1.01
CA ILE A 141 -2.61 6.53 -1.33
C ILE A 141 -2.69 5.09 -1.85
N ASN A 142 -2.64 4.94 -3.16
CA ASN A 142 -2.63 3.63 -3.80
C ASN A 142 -1.20 3.09 -3.93
N TYR A 143 -1.08 1.77 -4.02
CA TYR A 143 0.20 1.08 -4.20
C TYR A 143 0.27 0.42 -5.57
N ALA A 144 1.18 0.91 -6.40
CA ALA A 144 1.56 0.22 -7.63
C ALA A 144 2.90 -0.51 -7.45
N SER A 145 3.77 -0.44 -8.42
CA SER A 145 5.12 -0.99 -8.43
C SER A 145 5.90 -0.36 -9.58
N ASP A 146 7.22 -0.31 -9.46
CA ASP A 146 8.09 0.03 -10.58
C ASP A 146 7.88 -0.91 -11.77
N THR A 147 7.52 -2.17 -11.51
CA THR A 147 7.20 -3.14 -12.57
C THR A 147 6.00 -2.76 -13.42
N GLY A 148 5.07 -1.97 -12.88
CA GLY A 148 3.97 -1.38 -13.65
C GLY A 148 4.43 -0.31 -14.67
N LEU A 149 5.66 0.18 -14.55
CA LEU A 149 6.29 1.14 -15.46
C LEU A 149 7.27 0.47 -16.43
N THR A 150 8.02 -0.53 -15.97
CA THR A 150 9.14 -1.12 -16.70
C THR A 150 8.90 -2.55 -17.18
N GLY A 151 7.89 -3.23 -16.64
CA GLY A 151 7.72 -4.66 -16.78
C GLY A 151 8.65 -5.46 -15.85
N MET A 152 8.44 -6.79 -15.81
CA MET A 152 9.25 -7.73 -15.04
C MET A 152 9.23 -9.11 -15.72
N PRO A 153 10.38 -9.77 -15.88
CA PRO A 153 10.41 -11.14 -16.39
C PRO A 153 9.52 -12.07 -15.55
N ASN A 154 8.73 -12.89 -16.20
CA ASN A 154 7.76 -13.82 -15.60
C ASN A 154 6.64 -13.16 -14.75
N GLY A 155 6.58 -11.84 -14.70
CA GLY A 155 5.61 -11.08 -13.90
C GLY A 155 4.54 -10.35 -14.73
N ALA A 156 4.20 -10.83 -15.92
CA ALA A 156 3.33 -10.11 -16.86
C ALA A 156 1.99 -9.68 -16.25
N ILE A 157 1.29 -10.58 -15.53
CA ILE A 157 -0.01 -10.27 -14.92
C ILE A 157 0.16 -9.28 -13.75
N TYR A 158 1.18 -9.48 -12.91
CA TYR A 158 1.47 -8.55 -11.81
C TYR A 158 1.78 -7.15 -12.33
N ALA A 159 2.73 -7.03 -13.27
CA ALA A 159 3.08 -5.76 -13.88
C ALA A 159 1.86 -5.06 -14.52
N SER A 160 1.04 -5.82 -15.26
CA SER A 160 -0.20 -5.29 -15.86
C SER A 160 -1.19 -4.79 -14.81
N SER A 161 -1.39 -5.52 -13.71
CA SER A 161 -2.28 -5.09 -12.62
C SER A 161 -1.80 -3.80 -11.96
N LYS A 162 -0.48 -3.65 -11.77
CA LYS A 162 0.12 -2.45 -11.18
C LYS A 162 0.10 -1.27 -12.15
N ALA A 163 0.26 -1.50 -13.45
CA ALA A 163 0.04 -0.47 -14.49
C ALA A 163 -1.42 0.02 -14.51
N ALA A 164 -2.38 -0.88 -14.32
CA ALA A 164 -3.80 -0.53 -14.22
C ALA A 164 -4.08 0.38 -13.02
N VAL A 165 -3.46 0.12 -11.85
CA VAL A 165 -3.55 1.00 -10.66
C VAL A 165 -2.99 2.40 -10.94
N LEU A 166 -1.88 2.51 -11.68
CA LEU A 166 -1.32 3.82 -12.09
C LEU A 166 -2.29 4.61 -12.97
N GLY A 167 -2.91 3.94 -13.96
CA GLY A 167 -3.91 4.57 -14.84
C GLY A 167 -5.16 5.01 -14.09
N TRP A 168 -5.68 4.14 -13.22
CA TRP A 168 -6.81 4.41 -12.33
C TRP A 168 -6.52 5.63 -11.45
N THR A 169 -5.42 5.63 -10.71
CA THR A 169 -5.06 6.70 -9.78
C THR A 169 -4.99 8.06 -10.46
N ARG A 170 -4.34 8.16 -11.63
CA ARG A 170 -4.26 9.41 -12.40
C ARG A 170 -5.62 9.94 -12.81
N THR A 171 -6.53 9.06 -13.21
CA THR A 171 -7.88 9.46 -13.64
C THR A 171 -8.71 9.96 -12.47
N ILE A 172 -8.80 9.19 -11.38
CA ILE A 172 -9.59 9.59 -10.22
C ILE A 172 -9.02 10.83 -9.51
N ALA A 173 -7.71 11.04 -9.59
CA ALA A 173 -7.06 12.25 -9.06
C ALA A 173 -7.57 13.53 -9.75
N MET A 174 -7.85 13.47 -11.05
CA MET A 174 -8.42 14.62 -11.78
C MET A 174 -9.90 14.83 -11.44
N ASP A 175 -10.67 13.76 -11.42
CA ASP A 175 -12.13 13.83 -11.26
C ASP A 175 -12.49 14.22 -9.83
N TRP A 176 -11.95 13.51 -8.85
CA TRP A 176 -12.32 13.67 -7.45
C TRP A 176 -11.73 14.93 -6.79
N ALA A 177 -10.57 15.40 -7.26
CA ALA A 177 -10.05 16.68 -6.80
C ALA A 177 -10.91 17.86 -7.26
N ARG A 178 -11.39 17.84 -8.52
CA ARG A 178 -12.29 18.89 -9.04
C ARG A 178 -13.61 18.94 -8.32
N GLU A 179 -14.12 17.78 -7.93
CA GLU A 179 -15.45 17.66 -7.34
C GLU A 179 -15.46 17.87 -5.83
N SER A 180 -14.40 17.42 -5.13
CA SER A 180 -14.41 17.32 -3.65
C SER A 180 -13.07 17.61 -2.99
N ASN A 181 -12.05 18.13 -3.71
CA ASN A 181 -10.69 18.31 -3.22
C ASN A 181 -10.02 17.04 -2.67
N VAL A 182 -10.52 15.86 -3.03
CA VAL A 182 -9.90 14.59 -2.66
C VAL A 182 -8.67 14.35 -3.50
N ARG A 183 -7.52 14.15 -2.87
CA ARG A 183 -6.26 13.87 -3.56
C ARG A 183 -6.01 12.38 -3.62
N CYS A 184 -5.51 11.93 -4.77
CA CYS A 184 -5.16 10.54 -5.01
C CYS A 184 -3.74 10.45 -5.57
N ASN A 185 -2.86 9.73 -4.90
CA ASN A 185 -1.49 9.51 -5.35
C ASN A 185 -1.15 8.01 -5.33
N CYS A 186 -0.10 7.65 -6.06
CA CYS A 186 0.38 6.28 -6.11
C CYS A 186 1.82 6.20 -5.60
N VAL A 187 2.15 5.15 -4.85
CA VAL A 187 3.51 4.88 -4.37
C VAL A 187 4.04 3.63 -5.04
N ASN A 188 5.27 3.72 -5.56
CA ASN A 188 6.01 2.60 -6.13
C ASN A 188 7.23 2.33 -5.25
N PRO A 189 7.16 1.38 -4.32
CA PRO A 189 8.27 1.08 -3.43
C PRO A 189 9.16 -0.04 -3.97
N SER A 190 10.46 0.05 -3.67
CA SER A 190 11.41 -1.07 -3.75
C SER A 190 12.01 -1.29 -2.37
N ILE A 191 11.32 -2.08 -1.56
CA ILE A 191 11.52 -2.20 -0.11
C ILE A 191 11.66 -3.67 0.29
N LYS A 192 12.57 -3.95 1.20
CA LYS A 192 12.77 -5.27 1.79
C LYS A 192 11.56 -5.69 2.62
N THR A 193 10.96 -6.82 2.23
CA THR A 193 9.83 -7.42 2.95
C THR A 193 10.29 -8.61 3.79
N PRO A 194 9.49 -9.08 4.77
CA PRO A 194 9.80 -10.32 5.49
C PRO A 194 10.01 -11.52 4.56
N MET A 195 9.24 -11.62 3.48
CA MET A 195 9.39 -12.68 2.48
C MET A 195 10.74 -12.60 1.77
N TYR A 196 11.20 -11.39 1.43
CA TYR A 196 12.53 -11.19 0.86
C TYR A 196 13.63 -11.57 1.86
N LYS A 197 13.52 -11.17 3.13
CA LYS A 197 14.48 -11.54 4.18
C LYS A 197 14.55 -13.06 4.38
N TYR A 198 13.39 -13.72 4.41
CA TYR A 198 13.31 -15.18 4.48
C TYR A 198 13.97 -15.87 3.27
N TRP A 199 13.78 -15.33 2.06
CA TRP A 199 14.44 -15.84 0.87
C TRP A 199 15.97 -15.70 0.96
N LEU A 200 16.49 -14.59 1.46
CA LEU A 200 17.94 -14.39 1.68
C LEU A 200 18.54 -15.43 2.64
N GLU A 201 17.76 -15.89 3.62
CA GLU A 201 18.21 -16.87 4.62
C GLU A 201 18.13 -18.32 4.13
N THR A 202 17.20 -18.60 3.19
CA THR A 202 16.86 -19.99 2.80
C THR A 202 17.31 -20.38 1.39
N ALA A 203 17.63 -19.42 0.53
CA ALA A 203 18.11 -19.68 -0.82
C ALA A 203 19.59 -20.11 -0.84
N ASP A 204 20.01 -20.68 -1.98
CA ASP A 204 21.42 -21.04 -2.20
C ASP A 204 22.33 -19.81 -2.00
N PRO A 205 23.37 -19.87 -1.14
CA PRO A 205 24.27 -18.76 -0.88
C PRO A 205 24.91 -18.14 -2.13
N ALA A 206 25.24 -18.96 -3.14
CA ALA A 206 25.82 -18.45 -4.39
C ALA A 206 24.80 -17.63 -5.20
N VAL A 207 23.52 -18.03 -5.19
CA VAL A 207 22.42 -17.29 -5.82
C VAL A 207 22.20 -15.98 -5.09
N VAL A 208 22.19 -15.99 -3.75
CA VAL A 208 22.03 -14.79 -2.92
C VAL A 208 23.15 -13.79 -3.18
N GLU A 209 24.41 -14.23 -3.22
CA GLU A 209 25.56 -13.34 -3.49
C GLU A 209 25.51 -12.75 -4.91
N ALA A 210 25.17 -13.55 -5.92
CA ALA A 210 24.99 -13.06 -7.28
C ALA A 210 23.86 -12.01 -7.36
N TYR A 211 22.76 -12.26 -6.66
CA TYR A 211 21.64 -11.33 -6.59
C TYR A 211 22.03 -10.01 -5.89
N LYS A 212 22.69 -10.07 -4.72
CA LYS A 212 23.19 -8.88 -4.03
C LYS A 212 24.17 -8.08 -4.89
N ALA A 213 25.04 -8.77 -5.63
CA ALA A 213 25.94 -8.11 -6.57
C ALA A 213 25.18 -7.37 -7.69
N SER A 214 24.07 -7.92 -8.16
CA SER A 214 23.22 -7.25 -9.15
C SER A 214 22.50 -6.03 -8.57
N LEU A 215 22.03 -6.10 -7.30
CA LEU A 215 21.38 -4.96 -6.64
C LEU A 215 22.31 -3.76 -6.54
N LYS A 216 23.59 -3.98 -6.20
CA LYS A 216 24.62 -2.92 -6.12
C LYS A 216 24.80 -2.15 -7.44
N GLN A 217 24.51 -2.79 -8.56
CA GLN A 217 24.56 -2.14 -9.88
C GLN A 217 23.28 -1.41 -10.25
N GLN A 218 22.14 -1.87 -9.71
CA GLN A 218 20.81 -1.36 -10.08
C GLN A 218 20.37 -0.22 -9.18
N PHE A 219 20.65 -0.28 -7.87
CA PHE A 219 20.19 0.73 -6.91
C PHE A 219 21.27 1.80 -6.67
N PRO A 220 21.02 3.05 -7.13
CA PRO A 220 21.96 4.15 -6.91
C PRO A 220 22.20 4.51 -5.44
N ILE A 221 21.16 4.41 -4.59
CA ILE A 221 21.28 4.64 -3.15
C ILE A 221 21.56 3.31 -2.46
N ASP A 222 22.61 3.25 -1.67
CA ASP A 222 23.05 2.12 -0.83
C ASP A 222 23.33 0.81 -1.58
N GLY A 223 23.06 0.73 -2.89
CA GLY A 223 23.21 -0.48 -3.69
C GLY A 223 22.26 -1.61 -3.27
N ASP A 224 21.10 -1.28 -2.69
CA ASP A 224 20.15 -2.27 -2.17
C ASP A 224 18.75 -1.66 -2.09
N MET A 225 17.74 -2.52 -1.84
CA MET A 225 16.38 -2.07 -1.53
C MET A 225 16.33 -1.37 -0.16
N GLY A 226 15.40 -0.42 -0.02
CA GLY A 226 15.18 0.29 1.24
C GLY A 226 14.53 -0.57 2.34
N GLU A 227 14.47 -0.03 3.54
CA GLU A 227 13.78 -0.60 4.69
C GLU A 227 12.39 0.04 4.88
N VAL A 228 11.43 -0.73 5.41
CA VAL A 228 10.04 -0.25 5.58
C VAL A 228 9.99 0.97 6.51
N ASP A 229 10.59 0.84 7.71
CA ASP A 229 10.42 1.82 8.78
C ASP A 229 11.20 3.13 8.55
N THR A 230 12.38 3.08 7.92
CA THR A 230 13.28 4.23 7.75
C THR A 230 13.12 4.92 6.40
N ASP A 231 12.79 4.17 5.34
CA ASP A 231 12.82 4.72 3.98
C ASP A 231 11.42 4.93 3.40
N LEU A 232 10.46 4.06 3.75
CA LEU A 232 9.10 4.14 3.22
C LEU A 232 8.11 4.83 4.15
N VAL A 233 8.07 4.44 5.42
CA VAL A 233 7.10 4.96 6.40
C VAL A 233 7.12 6.49 6.49
N PRO A 234 8.27 7.19 6.50
CA PRO A 234 8.26 8.66 6.51
C PRO A 234 7.55 9.27 5.31
N VAL A 235 7.70 8.69 4.13
CA VAL A 235 7.00 9.12 2.91
C VAL A 235 5.49 8.88 3.03
N MET A 236 5.09 7.73 3.56
CA MET A 236 3.68 7.40 3.76
C MET A 236 3.02 8.31 4.79
N VAL A 237 3.71 8.64 5.88
CA VAL A 237 3.26 9.61 6.91
C VAL A 237 3.11 10.99 6.27
N PHE A 238 4.11 11.46 5.52
CA PHE A 238 4.03 12.73 4.80
C PHE A 238 2.84 12.77 3.84
N LEU A 239 2.64 11.73 3.02
CA LEU A 239 1.53 11.65 2.07
C LEU A 239 0.16 11.62 2.76
N ALA A 240 0.07 11.08 3.97
CA ALA A 240 -1.15 11.09 4.77
C ALA A 240 -1.40 12.44 5.46
N SER A 241 -0.39 13.27 5.62
CA SER A 241 -0.45 14.55 6.33
C SER A 241 -0.97 15.70 5.46
N ASP A 242 -1.29 16.82 6.11
CA ASP A 242 -1.68 18.06 5.44
C ASP A 242 -0.50 18.71 4.68
N GLY A 243 0.74 18.32 4.99
CA GLY A 243 1.93 18.75 4.27
C GLY A 243 1.92 18.33 2.79
N ALA A 244 1.21 17.25 2.44
CA ALA A 244 1.04 16.78 1.08
C ALA A 244 -0.22 17.33 0.37
N ARG A 245 -0.87 18.38 0.90
CA ARG A 245 -2.15 18.90 0.39
C ARG A 245 -2.13 19.25 -1.09
N TYR A 246 -1.00 19.70 -1.62
CA TYR A 246 -0.90 20.14 -3.02
C TYR A 246 -0.25 19.08 -3.94
N ILE A 247 -0.15 17.82 -3.47
CA ILE A 247 0.36 16.68 -4.24
C ILE A 247 -0.83 15.81 -4.66
N ASN A 248 -1.11 15.76 -5.97
CA ASN A 248 -2.24 15.01 -6.52
C ASN A 248 -1.89 14.40 -7.88
N GLY A 249 -2.35 13.18 -8.14
CA GLY A 249 -2.16 12.45 -9.39
C GLY A 249 -0.73 11.96 -9.64
N GLN A 250 0.14 12.02 -8.62
CA GLN A 250 1.55 11.69 -8.77
C GLN A 250 1.84 10.22 -8.54
N THR A 251 2.86 9.72 -9.24
CA THR A 251 3.51 8.44 -8.96
C THR A 251 4.80 8.75 -8.21
N ILE A 252 4.87 8.35 -6.95
CA ILE A 252 6.00 8.63 -6.06
C ILE A 252 6.81 7.35 -5.91
N CYS A 253 8.00 7.32 -6.51
CA CYS A 253 8.90 6.19 -6.43
C CYS A 253 9.74 6.30 -5.14
N VAL A 254 9.64 5.27 -4.27
CA VAL A 254 10.47 5.10 -3.07
C VAL A 254 11.36 3.87 -3.32
N ASN A 255 12.34 4.03 -4.19
CA ASN A 255 13.07 2.93 -4.82
C ASN A 255 14.58 3.16 -4.95
N GLY A 256 15.15 4.10 -4.20
CA GLY A 256 16.59 4.36 -4.24
C GLY A 256 17.14 4.81 -5.61
N GLY A 257 16.26 5.27 -6.52
CA GLY A 257 16.64 5.67 -7.88
C GLY A 257 16.67 4.52 -8.90
N LEU A 258 16.13 3.34 -8.56
CA LEU A 258 16.05 2.19 -9.47
C LEU A 258 15.31 2.52 -10.76
N VAL A 259 14.17 3.21 -10.65
CA VAL A 259 13.37 3.67 -11.78
C VAL A 259 13.05 5.16 -11.61
N MET A 260 13.33 5.94 -12.63
CA MET A 260 13.02 7.38 -12.66
C MET A 260 11.80 7.61 -13.53
N VAL A 261 10.74 8.14 -12.92
CA VAL A 261 9.50 8.53 -13.64
C VAL A 261 9.70 9.88 -14.29
N ARG A 262 9.33 9.98 -15.58
CA ARG A 262 9.35 11.23 -16.35
C ARG A 262 7.93 11.69 -16.66
#